data_eae1069397487e905eae452911a5ba4d
#
_entry.id   eae1069397487e905eae452911a5ba4d
#
_cell.length_a   1.000
_cell.length_b   1.000
_cell.length_c   1.000
_cell.angle_alpha   90.00
_cell.angle_beta   90.00
_cell.angle_gamma   90.00
#
_symmetry.space_group_name_H-M   'P 1'
#
loop_
_entity.id
_entity.type
_entity.pdbx_description
1 polymer ?
#
loop_
_entity_poly.entity_id
_entity_poly.type
_entity_poly.pdbx_seq_one_letter_code
_entity_poly.pdbx_strand_id
1 'polypeptide(L)'
;MLNQDQLFEKAKSSSLYRKILNSVLYKMVPFNKPHRFQIDKIDDDSITVKLPYIKRNFNHIKGVHACALATVSEFSSGALLLRKLGRKYRIILQKLEMEYHYQGKSDCYATFSVDDNWLKENVFSPLESEEKIVVPCIVKTFDSDENLISTATIKWQIKSWDKVKTKA
;
A
#
# COMPACT_ATOMS: atom_id res chain seq x y z
N MET A 1 -16.88 11.66 15.49
CA MET A 1 -16.46 10.69 14.44
C MET A 1 -14.94 10.63 14.47
N LEU A 2 -14.32 9.44 14.53
CA LEU A 2 -12.85 9.32 14.50
C LEU A 2 -12.33 9.86 13.18
N ASN A 3 -11.27 10.67 13.20
CA ASN A 3 -10.56 11.04 11.99
C ASN A 3 -9.70 9.86 11.49
N GLN A 4 -9.16 9.97 10.27
CA GLN A 4 -8.40 8.88 9.64
C GLN A 4 -7.17 8.52 10.45
N ASP A 5 -6.43 9.49 10.98
CA ASP A 5 -5.20 9.26 11.75
C ASP A 5 -5.51 8.53 13.06
N GLN A 6 -6.55 8.96 13.78
CA GLN A 6 -7.02 8.27 14.98
C GLN A 6 -7.45 6.83 14.72
N LEU A 7 -8.04 6.56 13.54
CA LEU A 7 -8.44 5.21 13.17
C LEU A 7 -7.21 4.32 12.90
N PHE A 8 -6.20 4.83 12.20
CA PHE A 8 -4.94 4.12 11.99
C PHE A 8 -4.25 3.83 13.33
N GLU A 9 -4.13 4.80 14.23
CA GLU A 9 -3.50 4.60 15.55
C GLU A 9 -4.21 3.51 16.36
N LYS A 10 -5.53 3.53 16.44
CA LYS A 10 -6.29 2.49 17.14
C LYS A 10 -6.19 1.12 16.47
N ALA A 11 -6.03 1.08 15.15
CA ALA A 11 -5.90 -0.16 14.40
C ALA A 11 -4.55 -0.88 14.63
N LYS A 12 -3.50 -0.20 15.12
CA LYS A 12 -2.23 -0.82 15.50
C LYS A 12 -2.43 -1.91 16.55
N SER A 13 -3.17 -1.63 17.60
CA SER A 13 -3.34 -2.53 18.74
C SER A 13 -4.67 -3.29 18.78
N SER A 14 -5.64 -2.92 17.94
CA SER A 14 -7.01 -3.46 18.01
C SER A 14 -7.47 -4.10 16.70
N SER A 15 -7.78 -5.40 16.75
CA SER A 15 -8.35 -6.13 15.61
C SER A 15 -9.71 -5.57 15.16
N LEU A 16 -10.51 -5.07 16.10
CA LEU A 16 -11.79 -4.43 15.78
C LEU A 16 -11.58 -3.16 14.95
N TYR A 17 -10.67 -2.28 15.38
CA TYR A 17 -10.37 -1.07 14.63
C TYR A 17 -9.71 -1.36 13.27
N ARG A 18 -8.91 -2.44 13.14
CA ARG A 18 -8.42 -2.90 11.83
C ARG A 18 -9.56 -3.32 10.90
N LYS A 19 -10.58 -4.03 11.40
CA LYS A 19 -11.77 -4.37 10.60
C LYS A 19 -12.53 -3.12 10.14
N ILE A 20 -12.67 -2.13 11.02
CA ILE A 20 -13.30 -0.85 10.67
C ILE A 20 -12.48 -0.12 9.61
N LEU A 21 -11.16 -0.04 9.78
CA LEU A 21 -10.25 0.58 8.81
C LEU A 21 -10.35 -0.10 7.44
N ASN A 22 -10.32 -1.43 7.39
CA ASN A 22 -10.48 -2.19 6.15
C ASN A 22 -11.82 -1.87 5.45
N SER A 23 -12.90 -1.73 6.23
CA SER A 23 -14.23 -1.35 5.69
C SER A 23 -14.24 0.07 5.11
N VAL A 24 -13.53 1.01 5.76
CA VAL A 24 -13.37 2.38 5.25
C VAL A 24 -12.55 2.37 3.97
N LEU A 25 -11.43 1.65 3.94
CA LEU A 25 -10.57 1.55 2.77
C LEU A 25 -11.27 0.90 1.56
N TYR A 26 -12.16 -0.09 1.77
CA TYR A 26 -12.99 -0.64 0.70
C TYR A 26 -13.98 0.37 0.09
N LYS A 27 -14.40 1.36 0.88
CA LYS A 27 -15.24 2.47 0.36
C LYS A 27 -14.41 3.50 -0.39
N MET A 28 -13.18 3.77 0.09
CA MET A 28 -12.27 4.73 -0.54
C MET A 28 -11.66 4.19 -1.84
N VAL A 29 -11.33 2.89 -1.88
CA VAL A 29 -10.76 2.21 -3.05
C VAL A 29 -11.64 1.00 -3.41
N PRO A 30 -12.80 1.23 -4.09
CA PRO A 30 -13.75 0.16 -4.42
C PRO A 30 -13.15 -0.97 -5.26
N PHE A 31 -12.12 -0.67 -6.06
CA PHE A 31 -11.38 -1.63 -6.86
C PHE A 31 -10.81 -2.80 -6.03
N ASN A 32 -10.38 -2.53 -4.79
CA ASN A 32 -9.77 -3.56 -3.93
C ASN A 32 -10.80 -4.46 -3.24
N LYS A 33 -12.06 -4.04 -3.15
CA LYS A 33 -13.12 -4.77 -2.44
C LYS A 33 -13.34 -6.20 -2.93
N PRO A 34 -13.39 -6.50 -4.25
CA PRO A 34 -13.52 -7.85 -4.75
C PRO A 34 -12.39 -8.78 -4.34
N HIS A 35 -11.18 -8.26 -4.24
CA HIS A 35 -9.98 -9.03 -3.89
C HIS A 35 -9.86 -9.33 -2.39
N ARG A 36 -10.65 -8.64 -1.56
CA ARG A 36 -10.67 -8.79 -0.09
C ARG A 36 -9.31 -8.54 0.56
N PHE A 37 -8.53 -7.58 0.04
CA PHE A 37 -7.29 -7.15 0.68
C PHE A 37 -7.57 -6.65 2.09
N GLN A 38 -6.72 -7.02 3.04
CA GLN A 38 -6.90 -6.63 4.43
C GLN A 38 -5.58 -6.11 4.98
N ILE A 39 -5.61 -4.94 5.59
CA ILE A 39 -4.50 -4.56 6.45
C ILE A 39 -4.46 -5.55 7.60
N ASP A 40 -3.37 -6.29 7.67
CA ASP A 40 -3.12 -7.33 8.67
C ASP A 40 -2.34 -6.77 9.85
N LYS A 41 -1.27 -6.02 9.56
CA LYS A 41 -0.42 -5.40 10.56
C LYS A 41 -0.14 -3.94 10.24
N ILE A 42 -0.06 -3.11 11.27
CA ILE A 42 0.31 -1.69 11.20
C ILE A 42 1.29 -1.41 12.33
N ASP A 43 2.44 -0.88 11.99
CA ASP A 43 3.41 -0.28 12.91
C ASP A 43 3.61 1.20 12.56
N ASP A 44 4.49 1.90 13.27
CA ASP A 44 4.74 3.33 13.00
C ASP A 44 5.29 3.55 11.59
N ASP A 45 6.19 2.70 11.17
CA ASP A 45 6.95 2.83 9.91
C ASP A 45 6.65 1.72 8.91
N SER A 46 5.68 0.86 9.18
CA SER A 46 5.35 -0.24 8.28
C SER A 46 3.86 -0.56 8.22
N ILE A 47 3.47 -1.16 7.09
CA ILE A 47 2.15 -1.74 6.90
C ILE A 47 2.28 -3.08 6.18
N THR A 48 1.56 -4.08 6.66
CA THR A 48 1.43 -5.37 5.99
C THR A 48 -0.01 -5.56 5.54
N VAL A 49 -0.19 -5.84 4.25
CA VAL A 49 -1.50 -6.10 3.64
C VAL A 49 -1.57 -7.55 3.21
N LYS A 50 -2.58 -8.24 3.71
CA LYS A 50 -2.92 -9.60 3.35
C LYS A 50 -3.71 -9.62 2.03
N LEU A 51 -3.26 -10.43 1.08
CA LEU A 51 -3.96 -10.86 -0.11
C LEU A 51 -4.44 -12.30 0.12
N PRO A 52 -5.76 -12.54 0.37
CA PRO A 52 -6.24 -13.87 0.71
C PRO A 52 -6.21 -14.82 -0.48
N TYR A 53 -5.86 -16.07 -0.23
CA TYR A 53 -5.89 -17.14 -1.23
C TYR A 53 -7.32 -17.64 -1.44
N ILE A 54 -8.08 -16.91 -2.25
CA ILE A 54 -9.48 -17.20 -2.60
C ILE A 54 -9.66 -17.30 -4.10
N LYS A 55 -10.65 -18.07 -4.57
CA LYS A 55 -10.91 -18.34 -5.99
C LYS A 55 -10.91 -17.09 -6.88
N ARG A 56 -11.38 -15.97 -6.36
CA ARG A 56 -11.44 -14.68 -7.07
C ARG A 56 -10.06 -14.09 -7.39
N ASN A 57 -9.04 -14.48 -6.62
CA ASN A 57 -7.66 -14.04 -6.79
C ASN A 57 -6.80 -15.07 -7.53
N PHE A 58 -7.39 -16.14 -8.08
CA PHE A 58 -6.65 -17.20 -8.76
C PHE A 58 -6.37 -16.85 -10.23
N ASN A 59 -5.24 -17.36 -10.70
CA ASN A 59 -4.94 -17.51 -12.11
C ASN A 59 -5.45 -18.87 -12.64
N HIS A 60 -5.19 -19.15 -13.93
CA HIS A 60 -5.62 -20.38 -14.60
C HIS A 60 -5.03 -21.68 -14.04
N ILE A 61 -3.89 -21.61 -13.32
CA ILE A 61 -3.22 -22.76 -12.67
C ILE A 61 -3.44 -22.79 -11.15
N LYS A 62 -4.47 -22.07 -10.67
CA LYS A 62 -4.87 -21.98 -9.25
C LYS A 62 -3.77 -21.40 -8.33
N GLY A 63 -2.84 -20.61 -8.84
CA GLY A 63 -1.97 -19.77 -8.03
C GLY A 63 -2.59 -18.38 -7.85
N VAL A 64 -2.02 -17.57 -6.98
CA VAL A 64 -2.39 -16.16 -6.86
C VAL A 64 -2.08 -15.44 -8.18
N HIS A 65 -3.04 -14.67 -8.69
CA HIS A 65 -2.91 -13.97 -9.97
C HIS A 65 -1.89 -12.83 -9.88
N ALA A 66 -1.05 -12.72 -10.90
CA ALA A 66 -0.01 -11.67 -11.01
C ALA A 66 -0.56 -10.25 -10.78
N CYS A 67 -1.71 -9.92 -11.39
CA CYS A 67 -2.36 -8.61 -11.18
C CYS A 67 -2.82 -8.39 -9.73
N ALA A 68 -3.25 -9.45 -9.02
CA ALA A 68 -3.61 -9.31 -7.61
C ALA A 68 -2.38 -9.03 -6.74
N LEU A 69 -1.22 -9.64 -7.05
CA LEU A 69 0.06 -9.35 -6.40
C LEU A 69 0.52 -7.93 -6.69
N ALA A 70 0.40 -7.47 -7.93
CA ALA A 70 0.72 -6.08 -8.30
C ALA A 70 -0.15 -5.07 -7.54
N THR A 71 -1.47 -5.32 -7.49
CA THR A 71 -2.42 -4.42 -6.81
C THR A 71 -2.21 -4.38 -5.30
N VAL A 72 -1.96 -5.52 -4.63
CA VAL A 72 -1.72 -5.52 -3.18
C VAL A 72 -0.41 -4.82 -2.83
N SER A 73 0.61 -4.93 -3.67
CA SER A 73 1.90 -4.23 -3.49
C SER A 73 1.73 -2.72 -3.65
N GLU A 74 1.04 -2.28 -4.70
CA GLU A 74 0.68 -0.88 -4.91
C GLU A 74 -0.11 -0.34 -3.72
N PHE A 75 -1.15 -1.05 -3.29
CA PHE A 75 -2.01 -0.64 -2.19
C PHE A 75 -1.24 -0.54 -0.85
N SER A 76 -0.33 -1.46 -0.54
CA SER A 76 0.45 -1.41 0.70
C SER A 76 1.33 -0.16 0.78
N SER A 77 2.07 0.16 -0.30
CA SER A 77 2.91 1.35 -0.34
C SER A 77 2.08 2.64 -0.34
N GLY A 78 1.00 2.68 -1.12
CA GLY A 78 0.10 3.83 -1.18
C GLY A 78 -0.58 4.12 0.16
N ALA A 79 -1.04 3.08 0.87
CA ALA A 79 -1.70 3.23 2.18
C ALA A 79 -0.75 3.79 3.25
N LEU A 80 0.51 3.33 3.30
CA LEU A 80 1.50 3.86 4.23
C LEU A 80 1.90 5.29 3.89
N LEU A 81 2.16 5.58 2.60
CA LEU A 81 2.50 6.94 2.18
C LEU A 81 1.36 7.93 2.47
N LEU A 82 0.10 7.57 2.18
CA LEU A 82 -1.05 8.43 2.52
C LEU A 82 -1.15 8.71 4.01
N ARG A 83 -0.87 7.71 4.86
CA ARG A 83 -0.83 7.90 6.31
C ARG A 83 0.29 8.85 6.73
N LYS A 84 1.53 8.63 6.25
CA LYS A 84 2.72 9.41 6.63
C LYS A 84 2.71 10.84 6.09
N LEU A 85 2.22 11.05 4.88
CA LEU A 85 2.20 12.36 4.23
C LEU A 85 0.97 13.19 4.61
N GLY A 86 -0.10 12.54 5.06
CA GLY A 86 -1.35 13.20 5.40
C GLY A 86 -2.06 13.82 4.19
N ARG A 87 -3.05 14.70 4.47
CA ARG A 87 -3.92 15.29 3.43
C ARG A 87 -3.29 16.43 2.62
N LYS A 88 -2.09 16.86 2.99
CA LYS A 88 -1.41 17.96 2.31
C LYS A 88 -0.90 17.57 0.92
N TYR A 89 -0.63 16.29 0.73
CA TYR A 89 0.00 15.79 -0.48
C TYR A 89 -0.93 14.86 -1.27
N ARG A 90 -0.86 15.00 -2.59
CA ARG A 90 -1.43 14.07 -3.56
C ARG A 90 -0.36 13.08 -3.96
N ILE A 91 -0.68 11.79 -3.94
CA ILE A 91 0.15 10.73 -4.50
C ILE A 91 -0.54 10.13 -5.72
N ILE A 92 0.20 9.88 -6.79
CA ILE A 92 -0.30 9.23 -8.01
C ILE A 92 0.72 8.19 -8.45
N LEU A 93 0.25 6.99 -8.73
CA LEU A 93 1.06 5.95 -9.34
C LEU A 93 1.55 6.39 -10.71
N GLN A 94 2.87 6.36 -10.92
CA GLN A 94 3.50 6.66 -12.21
C GLN A 94 4.00 5.43 -12.92
N LYS A 95 4.59 4.49 -12.17
CA LYS A 95 5.16 3.25 -12.71
C LYS A 95 5.04 2.13 -11.70
N LEU A 96 4.76 0.95 -12.18
CA LEU A 96 4.76 -0.29 -11.40
C LEU A 96 5.51 -1.35 -12.20
N GLU A 97 6.59 -1.86 -11.61
CA GLU A 97 7.36 -2.99 -12.14
C GLU A 97 7.26 -4.16 -11.17
N MET A 98 7.06 -5.35 -11.69
CA MET A 98 6.90 -6.56 -10.91
C MET A 98 7.91 -7.63 -11.33
N GLU A 99 8.55 -8.22 -10.33
CA GLU A 99 9.31 -9.47 -10.47
C GLU A 99 8.56 -10.57 -9.70
N TYR A 100 8.32 -11.69 -10.37
CA TYR A 100 7.63 -12.84 -9.79
C TYR A 100 8.63 -13.98 -9.59
N HIS A 101 8.78 -14.48 -8.35
CA HIS A 101 9.81 -15.43 -7.98
C HIS A 101 9.26 -16.83 -7.73
N TYR A 102 8.08 -16.91 -7.09
CA TYR A 102 7.47 -18.17 -6.71
C TYR A 102 5.95 -18.12 -6.89
N GLN A 103 5.33 -19.30 -7.12
CA GLN A 103 3.88 -19.39 -7.27
C GLN A 103 3.19 -19.40 -5.90
N GLY A 104 2.49 -18.33 -5.54
CA GLY A 104 1.70 -18.28 -4.31
C GLY A 104 0.50 -19.24 -4.37
N LYS A 105 0.42 -20.18 -3.42
CA LYS A 105 -0.71 -21.11 -3.23
C LYS A 105 -1.28 -21.07 -1.82
N SER A 106 -0.99 -20.02 -1.08
CA SER A 106 -1.54 -19.69 0.22
C SER A 106 -1.80 -18.20 0.32
N ASP A 107 -2.26 -17.71 1.46
CA ASP A 107 -2.38 -16.27 1.71
C ASP A 107 -1.03 -15.57 1.51
N CYS A 108 -1.04 -14.42 0.85
CA CYS A 108 0.16 -13.63 0.61
C CYS A 108 0.13 -12.31 1.41
N TYR A 109 1.30 -11.83 1.80
CA TYR A 109 1.47 -10.66 2.67
C TYR A 109 2.46 -9.70 2.03
N ALA A 110 1.96 -8.55 1.58
CA ALA A 110 2.77 -7.47 1.01
C ALA A 110 3.13 -6.47 2.12
N THR A 111 4.42 -6.31 2.39
CA THR A 111 4.91 -5.39 3.43
C THR A 111 5.68 -4.24 2.81
N PHE A 112 5.33 -3.02 3.22
CA PHE A 112 6.05 -1.80 2.90
C PHE A 112 6.47 -1.08 4.18
N SER A 113 7.69 -0.53 4.18
CA SER A 113 8.23 0.20 5.32
C SER A 113 8.98 1.44 4.86
N VAL A 114 8.76 2.56 5.55
CA VAL A 114 9.53 3.80 5.42
C VAL A 114 9.54 4.53 6.77
N ASP A 115 10.71 4.98 7.18
CA ASP A 115 10.88 5.77 8.40
C ASP A 115 10.84 7.28 8.11
N ASP A 116 10.88 8.08 9.16
CA ASP A 116 10.83 9.54 9.05
C ASP A 116 12.10 10.13 8.42
N ASN A 117 13.27 9.47 8.54
CA ASN A 117 14.49 9.89 7.88
C ASN A 117 14.39 9.73 6.37
N TRP A 118 13.89 8.57 5.93
CA TRP A 118 13.64 8.33 4.50
C TRP A 118 12.66 9.34 3.92
N LEU A 119 11.58 9.64 4.65
CA LEU A 119 10.59 10.66 4.22
C LEU A 119 11.21 12.04 4.12
N LYS A 120 12.02 12.42 5.10
CA LYS A 120 12.72 13.72 5.09
C LYS A 120 13.62 13.84 3.87
N GLU A 121 14.47 12.83 3.62
CA GLU A 121 15.45 12.86 2.53
C GLU A 121 14.82 12.74 1.14
N ASN A 122 13.84 11.85 0.98
CA ASN A 122 13.30 11.51 -0.34
C ASN A 122 12.02 12.25 -0.69
N VAL A 123 11.33 12.86 0.28
CA VAL A 123 10.06 13.54 0.03
C VAL A 123 10.09 15.00 0.45
N PHE A 124 10.30 15.28 1.74
CA PHE A 124 10.09 16.64 2.23
C PHE A 124 11.17 17.61 1.76
N SER A 125 12.45 17.27 1.90
CA SER A 125 13.54 18.14 1.46
C SER A 125 13.53 18.42 -0.05
N PRO A 126 13.31 17.44 -0.94
CA PRO A 126 13.17 17.73 -2.37
C PRO A 126 11.96 18.60 -2.71
N LEU A 127 10.83 18.43 -2.02
CA LEU A 127 9.61 19.24 -2.26
C LEU A 127 9.73 20.70 -1.82
N GLU A 128 10.78 21.09 -1.07
CA GLU A 128 11.05 22.50 -0.75
C GLU A 128 11.42 23.28 -2.02
N SER A 129 12.17 22.67 -2.94
CA SER A 129 12.64 23.28 -4.18
C SER A 129 11.86 22.85 -5.41
N GLU A 130 11.26 21.65 -5.41
CA GLU A 130 10.58 21.09 -6.57
C GLU A 130 9.05 21.17 -6.46
N GLU A 131 8.39 21.32 -7.60
CA GLU A 131 6.92 21.32 -7.66
C GLU A 131 6.32 19.95 -7.41
N LYS A 132 7.03 18.91 -7.85
CA LYS A 132 6.67 17.50 -7.74
C LYS A 132 7.92 16.61 -7.72
N ILE A 133 7.83 15.51 -7.05
CA ILE A 133 8.88 14.49 -7.03
C ILE A 133 8.34 13.13 -7.43
N VAL A 134 9.23 12.20 -7.73
CA VAL A 134 8.91 10.80 -7.98
C VAL A 134 9.79 9.92 -7.11
N VAL A 135 9.18 9.16 -6.22
CA VAL A 135 9.90 8.30 -5.28
C VAL A 135 9.70 6.82 -5.59
N PRO A 136 10.75 6.00 -5.61
CA PRO A 136 10.64 4.56 -5.73
C PRO A 136 10.35 3.93 -4.36
N CYS A 137 9.35 3.04 -4.33
CA CYS A 137 9.00 2.22 -3.18
C CYS A 137 9.17 0.75 -3.55
N ILE A 138 9.89 0.00 -2.73
CA ILE A 138 10.09 -1.44 -2.95
C ILE A 138 9.19 -2.19 -1.98
N VAL A 139 8.35 -3.08 -2.50
CA VAL A 139 7.45 -3.93 -1.73
C VAL A 139 7.78 -5.38 -2.00
N LYS A 140 8.04 -6.14 -0.94
CA LYS A 140 8.20 -7.59 -1.01
C LYS A 140 6.93 -8.27 -0.53
N THR A 141 6.50 -9.29 -1.25
CA THR A 141 5.33 -10.10 -0.92
C THR A 141 5.77 -11.53 -0.64
N PHE A 142 5.43 -12.02 0.54
CA PHE A 142 5.71 -13.39 0.99
C PHE A 142 4.40 -14.16 1.15
N ASP A 143 4.44 -15.48 1.03
CA ASP A 143 3.31 -16.33 1.38
C ASP A 143 3.34 -16.78 2.86
N SER A 144 2.39 -17.61 3.27
CA SER A 144 2.31 -18.11 4.66
C SER A 144 3.46 -19.02 5.06
N ASP A 145 4.22 -19.54 4.09
CA ASP A 145 5.38 -20.41 4.29
C ASP A 145 6.70 -19.64 4.13
N GLU A 146 6.64 -18.30 4.16
CA GLU A 146 7.77 -17.37 4.02
C GLU A 146 8.52 -17.43 2.67
N ASN A 147 7.91 -18.01 1.63
CA ASN A 147 8.47 -17.94 0.28
C ASN A 147 8.29 -16.52 -0.29
N LEU A 148 9.35 -15.97 -0.87
CA LEU A 148 9.28 -14.71 -1.60
C LEU A 148 8.50 -14.91 -2.91
N ILE A 149 7.28 -14.39 -2.98
CA ILE A 149 6.39 -14.54 -4.13
C ILE A 149 6.69 -13.50 -5.21
N SER A 150 6.85 -12.24 -4.79
CA SER A 150 7.12 -11.15 -5.73
C SER A 150 7.85 -9.99 -5.07
N THR A 151 8.55 -9.22 -5.92
CA THR A 151 9.11 -7.91 -5.58
C THR A 151 8.50 -6.88 -6.52
N ALA A 152 7.94 -5.81 -5.96
CA ALA A 152 7.40 -4.69 -6.71
C ALA A 152 8.28 -3.45 -6.55
N THR A 153 8.61 -2.78 -7.65
CA THR A 153 9.16 -1.42 -7.64
C THR A 153 8.08 -0.45 -8.12
N ILE A 154 7.63 0.40 -7.20
CA ILE A 154 6.49 1.27 -7.40
C ILE A 154 6.97 2.72 -7.35
N LYS A 155 6.77 3.47 -8.44
CA LYS A 155 7.13 4.89 -8.49
C LYS A 155 5.91 5.76 -8.25
N TRP A 156 5.91 6.46 -7.11
CA TRP A 156 4.86 7.39 -6.72
C TRP A 156 5.27 8.83 -7.05
N GLN A 157 4.45 9.52 -7.81
CA GLN A 157 4.54 10.98 -7.94
C GLN A 157 3.87 11.62 -6.73
N ILE A 158 4.60 12.47 -6.02
CA ILE A 158 4.12 13.23 -4.86
C ILE A 158 4.14 14.72 -5.19
N LYS A 159 3.05 15.41 -4.87
CA LYS A 159 2.88 16.86 -5.10
C LYS A 159 1.97 17.44 -4.03
N SER A 160 2.26 18.67 -3.56
CA SER A 160 1.32 19.39 -2.69
C SER A 160 0.02 19.69 -3.43
N TRP A 161 -1.13 19.53 -2.74
CA TRP A 161 -2.43 19.91 -3.30
C TRP A 161 -2.53 21.37 -3.70
N ASP A 162 -1.80 22.28 -3.03
CA ASP A 162 -1.77 23.70 -3.37
C ASP A 162 -1.19 23.98 -4.76
N LYS A 163 -0.34 23.07 -5.23
CA LYS A 163 0.30 23.15 -6.56
C LYS A 163 -0.46 22.35 -7.63
N VAL A 164 -1.59 21.69 -7.30
CA VAL A 164 -2.37 20.88 -8.24
C VAL A 164 -3.31 21.76 -9.06
N LYS A 165 -3.15 21.76 -10.38
CA LYS A 165 -3.99 22.55 -11.30
C LYS A 165 -5.38 21.96 -11.54
N THR A 166 -5.49 20.64 -11.51
CA THR A 166 -6.77 19.89 -11.73
C THR A 166 -7.30 19.44 -10.38
N LYS A 167 -8.40 20.03 -9.91
CA LYS A 167 -9.13 19.56 -8.73
C LYS A 167 -10.07 18.43 -9.17
N ALA A 168 -10.07 17.32 -8.41
CA ALA A 168 -11.05 16.24 -8.59
C ALA A 168 -12.41 16.67 -8.07
#